data_a11187b749f20cfe10eced6a674ac647
#
_entry.id   a11187b749f20cfe10eced6a674ac647
#
_cell.length_a   1.000
_cell.length_b   1.000
_cell.length_c   1.000
_cell.angle_alpha   90.00
_cell.angle_beta   90.00
_cell.angle_gamma   90.00
#
_symmetry.space_group_name_H-M   'P 1'
#
loop_
_entity.id
_entity.type
_entity.pdbx_description
1 polymer ?
#
loop_
_entity_poly.entity_id
_entity_poly.type
_entity_poly.pdbx_seq_one_letter_code
_entity_poly.pdbx_strand_id
1 'polypeptide(L)' 'IKVSPGAEIGSFASEVTGWDGIEIIYEISGDADLVALVHVDDTMSLRTLLDKMWLAAPNEIASTTTELVLEQY' A
#
# COMPACT_ATOMS: atom_id res chain seq x y z
N ILE A 1 -0.56 -5.47 1.00
CA ILE A 1 -0.18 -5.48 -0.43
C ILE A 1 0.58 -6.77 -0.71
N LYS A 2 0.08 -7.54 -1.65
CA LYS A 2 0.76 -8.71 -2.16
C LYS A 2 1.53 -8.32 -3.41
N VAL A 3 2.82 -8.59 -3.44
CA VAL A 3 3.69 -8.20 -4.55
C VAL A 3 3.87 -9.38 -5.50
N SER A 4 3.91 -9.10 -6.80
CA SER A 4 4.11 -10.13 -7.81
C SER A 4 5.50 -10.74 -7.71
N PRO A 5 5.65 -12.04 -8.02
CA PRO A 5 6.96 -12.68 -8.04
C PRO A 5 7.94 -11.94 -8.96
N GLY A 6 9.14 -11.69 -8.48
CA GLY A 6 10.17 -10.99 -9.24
C GLY A 6 10.08 -9.48 -9.23
N ALA A 7 9.08 -8.90 -8.57
CA ALA A 7 8.95 -7.45 -8.46
C ALA A 7 10.04 -6.83 -7.57
N GLU A 8 10.42 -5.60 -7.88
CA GLU A 8 11.38 -4.86 -7.06
C GLU A 8 10.65 -4.12 -5.94
N ILE A 9 10.50 -4.79 -4.81
CA ILE A 9 9.77 -4.27 -3.65
C ILE A 9 10.36 -2.95 -3.16
N GLY A 10 11.70 -2.85 -3.10
CA GLY A 10 12.36 -1.66 -2.59
C GLY A 10 12.07 -0.41 -3.41
N SER A 11 12.07 -0.52 -4.73
CA SER A 11 11.76 0.60 -5.61
C SER A 11 10.33 1.06 -5.46
N PHE A 12 9.40 0.12 -5.42
CA PHE A 12 7.97 0.41 -5.22
C PHE A 12 7.73 1.10 -3.88
N ALA A 13 8.27 0.52 -2.80
CA ALA A 13 8.08 1.07 -1.46
C ALA A 13 8.67 2.49 -1.33
N SER A 14 9.85 2.71 -1.91
CA SER A 14 10.50 4.02 -1.87
C SER A 14 9.69 5.08 -2.60
N GLU A 15 9.08 4.74 -3.72
CA GLU A 15 8.23 5.65 -4.46
C GLU A 15 6.96 5.99 -3.67
N VAL A 16 6.27 4.99 -3.17
CA VAL A 16 4.97 5.15 -2.52
C VAL A 16 5.08 5.84 -1.16
N THR A 17 6.18 5.64 -0.45
CA THR A 17 6.41 6.27 0.86
C THR A 17 6.31 7.80 0.82
N GLY A 18 6.61 8.43 -0.30
CA GLY A 18 6.53 9.89 -0.43
C GLY A 18 5.15 10.43 -0.75
N TRP A 19 4.14 9.58 -0.92
CA TRP A 19 2.81 10.03 -1.31
C TRP A 19 2.00 10.55 -0.13
N ASP A 20 1.15 11.56 -0.38
CA ASP A 20 0.19 12.04 0.61
C ASP A 20 -0.75 10.91 1.02
N GLY A 21 -1.02 10.81 2.31
CA GLY A 21 -1.87 9.76 2.86
C GLY A 21 -1.12 8.51 3.29
N ILE A 22 0.09 8.30 2.81
CA ILE A 22 0.94 7.18 3.23
C ILE A 22 1.80 7.65 4.41
N GLU A 23 1.57 7.07 5.58
CA GLU A 23 2.38 7.41 6.76
C GLU A 23 3.66 6.60 6.81
N ILE A 24 3.56 5.30 6.59
CA ILE A 24 4.71 4.41 6.66
C ILE A 24 4.41 3.12 5.89
N ILE A 25 5.46 2.51 5.34
CA ILE A 25 5.36 1.21 4.68
C ILE A 25 6.34 0.26 5.34
N TYR A 26 5.84 -0.93 5.69
CA TYR A 26 6.64 -2.01 6.23
C TYR A 26 6.74 -3.14 5.21
N GLU A 27 7.93 -3.71 5.06
CA GLU A 27 8.10 -5.00 4.39
C GLU A 27 7.96 -6.08 5.46
N ILE A 28 7.14 -7.08 5.18
CA ILE A 28 6.83 -8.13 6.15
C ILE A 28 6.96 -9.51 5.51
N SER A 29 7.10 -10.52 6.36
CA SER A 29 6.98 -11.92 5.96
C SER A 29 5.56 -12.39 6.24
N GLY A 30 5.09 -13.40 5.52
CA GLY A 30 3.76 -13.99 5.72
C GLY A 30 2.87 -13.85 4.49
N ASP A 31 1.57 -13.64 4.73
CA ASP A 31 0.58 -13.65 3.65
C ASP A 31 0.63 -12.42 2.74
N ALA A 32 1.13 -11.32 3.24
CA ALA A 32 1.35 -10.11 2.45
C ALA A 32 2.84 -9.76 2.48
N ASP A 33 3.30 -9.02 1.47
CA ASP A 33 4.71 -8.64 1.37
C ASP A 33 4.97 -7.24 1.93
N LEU A 34 3.97 -6.35 1.82
CA LEU A 34 4.05 -4.98 2.33
C LEU A 34 2.79 -4.62 3.08
N VAL A 35 2.96 -3.84 4.13
CA VAL A 35 1.86 -3.20 4.86
C VAL A 35 2.07 -1.71 4.82
N ALA A 36 1.08 -0.97 4.33
CA ALA A 36 1.11 0.48 4.31
C ALA A 36 0.14 1.00 5.36
N LEU A 37 0.62 1.88 6.24
CA LEU A 37 -0.24 2.60 7.16
C LEU A 37 -0.68 3.89 6.47
N VAL A 38 -1.99 4.04 6.30
CA VAL A 38 -2.58 5.11 5.50
C VAL A 38 -3.48 5.97 6.37
N HIS A 39 -3.40 7.27 6.19
CA HIS A 39 -4.30 8.22 6.83
C HIS A 39 -4.97 9.06 5.75
N VAL A 40 -6.28 8.91 5.61
CA VAL A 40 -7.08 9.67 4.66
C VAL A 40 -8.36 10.16 5.33
N ASP A 41 -8.98 11.18 4.76
CA ASP A 41 -10.14 11.84 5.38
C ASP A 41 -11.44 11.08 5.17
N ASP A 42 -11.55 10.32 4.08
CA ASP A 42 -12.77 9.61 3.73
C ASP A 42 -12.49 8.40 2.85
N THR A 43 -13.53 7.61 2.60
CA THR A 43 -13.43 6.40 1.78
C THR A 43 -13.05 6.70 0.33
N MET A 44 -13.53 7.83 -0.20
CA MET A 44 -13.22 8.23 -1.57
C MET A 44 -11.74 8.55 -1.74
N SER A 45 -11.14 9.21 -0.77
CA SER A 45 -9.70 9.48 -0.76
C SER A 45 -8.89 8.20 -0.69
N LEU A 46 -9.35 7.21 0.08
CA LEU A 46 -8.72 5.89 0.13
C LEU A 46 -8.77 5.21 -1.23
N ARG A 47 -9.90 5.24 -1.89
CA ARG A 47 -10.07 4.65 -3.22
C ARG A 47 -9.14 5.29 -4.23
N THR A 48 -9.04 6.61 -4.21
CA THR A 48 -8.13 7.36 -5.08
C THR A 48 -6.69 6.95 -4.87
N LEU A 49 -6.30 6.78 -3.61
CA LEU A 49 -4.94 6.36 -3.27
C LEU A 49 -4.64 4.95 -3.77
N LEU A 50 -5.58 4.01 -3.60
CA LEU A 50 -5.43 2.65 -4.10
C LEU A 50 -5.34 2.61 -5.61
N ASP A 51 -6.16 3.37 -6.30
CA ASP A 51 -6.13 3.47 -7.76
C ASP A 51 -4.78 4.01 -8.23
N LYS A 52 -4.24 5.01 -7.54
CA LYS A 52 -2.93 5.57 -7.84
C LYS A 52 -1.83 4.53 -7.68
N MET A 53 -1.89 3.70 -6.63
CA MET A 53 -0.94 2.62 -6.42
C MET A 53 -0.97 1.61 -7.58
N TRP A 54 -2.16 1.18 -7.98
CA TRP A 54 -2.32 0.23 -9.07
C TRP A 54 -1.81 0.79 -10.40
N LEU A 55 -2.07 2.07 -10.67
CA LEU A 55 -1.60 2.73 -11.89
C LEU A 55 -0.08 2.88 -11.91
N ALA A 56 0.53 3.16 -10.75
CA ALA A 56 1.98 3.35 -10.66
C ALA A 56 2.76 2.04 -10.78
N ALA A 57 2.16 0.93 -10.35
CA ALA A 57 2.85 -0.36 -10.30
C ALA A 57 1.96 -1.52 -10.75
N PRO A 58 1.48 -1.50 -12.01
CA PRO A 58 0.52 -2.51 -12.47
C PRO A 58 1.10 -3.93 -12.55
N ASN A 59 2.42 -4.04 -12.67
CA ASN A 59 3.09 -5.34 -12.77
C ASN A 59 3.64 -5.83 -11.43
N GLU A 60 3.77 -4.94 -10.45
CA GLU A 60 4.36 -5.24 -9.15
C GLU A 60 3.33 -5.67 -8.12
N ILE A 61 2.12 -5.12 -8.19
CA ILE A 61 1.07 -5.44 -7.24
C ILE A 61 0.24 -6.62 -7.74
N ALA A 62 0.19 -7.69 -6.93
CA ALA A 62 -0.65 -8.84 -7.23
C ALA A 62 -2.07 -8.65 -6.66
N SER A 63 -2.17 -8.13 -5.44
CA SER A 63 -3.46 -7.88 -4.81
C SER A 63 -3.30 -6.91 -3.64
N THR A 64 -4.42 -6.30 -3.23
CA THR A 64 -4.46 -5.47 -2.03
C THR A 64 -5.61 -5.91 -1.14
N THR A 65 -5.39 -5.80 0.16
CA THR A 65 -6.43 -6.01 1.17
C THR A 65 -6.41 -4.80 2.09
N THR A 66 -7.56 -4.23 2.34
CA THR A 66 -7.69 -3.04 3.19
C THR A 66 -8.41 -3.39 4.47
N GLU A 67 -7.83 -2.97 5.60
CA GLU A 67 -8.45 -3.12 6.91
C GLU A 67 -8.57 -1.74 7.55
N LEU A 68 -9.70 -1.49 8.19
CA LEU A 68 -9.93 -0.24 8.89
C LEU A 68 -9.51 -0.37 10.35
N VAL A 69 -8.82 0.66 10.85
CA VAL A 69 -8.51 0.72 12.28
C VAL A 69 -9.73 1.25 13.00
N LEU A 70 -10.32 0.41 13.84
CA LEU A 70 -11.52 0.76 14.60
C LEU A 70 -11.22 1.47 15.90
N GLU A 71 -10.07 1.16 16.52
CA GLU A 71 -9.70 1.71 17.80
C GLU A 71 -8.19 1.69 17.96
N GLN A 72 -7.64 2.75 18.59
CA GLN A 72 -6.23 2.81 18.94
C GLN A 72 -6.11 2.88 20.46
N TYR A 73 -5.34 1.99 21.03
CA TYR A 73 -5.12 1.93 22.47
C TYR A 73 -3.76 2.48 22.88
#